data_a2a63f688bc61400a5cbc438877621f0
#
_entry.id   a2a63f688bc61400a5cbc438877621f0
#
_cell.length_a   1.000
_cell.length_b   1.000
_cell.length_c   1.000
_cell.angle_alpha   90.00
_cell.angle_beta   90.00
_cell.angle_gamma   90.00
#
_symmetry.space_group_name_H-M   'P 1'
#
loop_
_entity.id
_entity.type
_entity.pdbx_description
1 polymer ?
#
loop_
_entity_poly.entity_id
_entity_poly.type
_entity_poly.pdbx_seq_one_letter_code
_entity_poly.pdbx_strand_id
1 'polypeptide(L)'
;MSLGVALAAQNLVVAADADLEPLPLKLPIPAFMGTPTDMPLGPHVEPPSDKPRAPFMAPKGVKNVAEGKKVTSSDKNPITGELSLVTDGDKESNDNSFVELHRRTQWVQVDLEKRYKIHAIVLWHAHNTWQVYHDVIVQVSDDPDFIEGVKTLYNNDIDNSSGQGIGKDKEYFEDYQGR
;
A
#
# COMPACT_ATOMS: atom_id res chain seq x y z
N MET A 1 -17.15 14.43 -41.95
CA MET A 1 -17.00 13.02 -41.48
C MET A 1 -17.18 13.02 -39.97
N SER A 2 -18.32 12.60 -39.52
CA SER A 2 -18.66 12.54 -38.09
C SER A 2 -18.27 11.18 -37.57
N LEU A 3 -17.29 11.11 -36.64
CA LEU A 3 -16.86 9.89 -35.99
C LEU A 3 -17.72 9.75 -34.73
N GLY A 4 -18.71 8.86 -34.77
CA GLY A 4 -19.50 8.50 -33.62
C GLY A 4 -18.71 7.60 -32.68
N VAL A 5 -18.39 8.11 -31.49
CA VAL A 5 -17.89 7.29 -30.38
C VAL A 5 -19.10 6.60 -29.74
N ALA A 6 -19.25 5.31 -29.99
CA ALA A 6 -20.19 4.48 -29.25
C ALA A 6 -19.62 4.25 -27.85
N LEU A 7 -20.11 5.01 -26.87
CA LEU A 7 -19.90 4.70 -25.45
C LEU A 7 -20.74 3.45 -25.14
N ALA A 8 -20.11 2.29 -25.08
CA ALA A 8 -20.73 1.12 -24.47
C ALA A 8 -20.85 1.41 -22.97
N ALA A 9 -21.99 1.92 -22.56
CA ALA A 9 -22.38 1.90 -21.16
C ALA A 9 -22.53 0.43 -20.77
N GLN A 10 -21.47 -0.16 -20.24
CA GLN A 10 -21.63 -1.36 -19.45
C GLN A 10 -22.45 -0.94 -18.23
N ASN A 11 -23.69 -1.43 -18.21
CA ASN A 11 -24.49 -1.38 -17.01
C ASN A 11 -23.62 -1.88 -15.87
N LEU A 12 -23.22 -0.94 -15.00
CA LEU A 12 -22.75 -1.28 -13.69
C LEU A 12 -23.98 -1.94 -13.03
N VAL A 13 -24.08 -3.26 -13.18
CA VAL A 13 -24.89 -4.04 -12.26
C VAL A 13 -24.18 -3.77 -10.94
N VAL A 14 -24.72 -2.84 -10.17
CA VAL A 14 -24.49 -2.78 -8.75
C VAL A 14 -24.83 -4.17 -8.30
N ALA A 15 -23.82 -5.00 -8.07
CA ALA A 15 -24.00 -6.31 -7.50
C ALA A 15 -24.75 -6.04 -6.19
N ALA A 16 -26.02 -6.37 -6.18
CA ALA A 16 -26.84 -6.30 -5.00
C ALA A 16 -26.05 -7.05 -3.92
N ASP A 17 -25.78 -6.36 -2.82
CA ASP A 17 -25.20 -6.86 -1.57
C ASP A 17 -24.28 -8.08 -1.76
N ALA A 18 -23.11 -7.84 -2.37
CA ALA A 18 -22.05 -8.81 -2.20
C ALA A 18 -21.86 -8.95 -0.69
N ASP A 19 -21.96 -10.17 -0.17
CA ASP A 19 -21.65 -10.46 1.23
C ASP A 19 -20.26 -9.88 1.53
N LEU A 20 -20.24 -8.73 2.16
CA LEU A 20 -19.02 -8.07 2.57
C LEU A 20 -18.63 -8.61 3.94
N GLU A 21 -17.37 -8.88 4.10
CA GLU A 21 -16.78 -9.25 5.39
C GLU A 21 -15.53 -8.41 5.65
N PRO A 22 -15.12 -8.22 6.90
CA PRO A 22 -13.84 -7.62 7.21
C PRO A 22 -12.72 -8.36 6.49
N LEU A 23 -11.79 -7.60 5.88
CA LEU A 23 -10.63 -8.19 5.23
C LEU A 23 -9.90 -9.10 6.24
N PRO A 24 -9.66 -10.39 5.92
CA PRO A 24 -9.11 -11.36 6.86
C PRO A 24 -7.61 -11.13 7.07
N LEU A 25 -7.25 -10.07 7.79
CA LEU A 25 -5.87 -9.74 8.11
C LEU A 25 -5.44 -10.47 9.39
N LYS A 26 -4.32 -11.17 9.30
CA LYS A 26 -3.60 -11.65 10.47
C LYS A 26 -2.64 -10.55 10.90
N LEU A 27 -3.00 -9.81 11.92
CA LEU A 27 -2.21 -8.69 12.41
C LEU A 27 -1.03 -9.15 13.27
N PRO A 28 0.11 -8.45 13.22
CA PRO A 28 1.26 -8.69 14.09
C PRO A 28 1.00 -8.20 15.51
N ILE A 29 1.93 -8.50 16.40
CA ILE A 29 1.90 -7.99 17.77
C ILE A 29 2.27 -6.49 17.73
N PRO A 30 1.43 -5.60 18.30
CA PRO A 30 1.73 -4.17 18.30
C PRO A 30 2.93 -3.86 19.19
N ALA A 31 3.91 -3.13 18.65
CA ALA A 31 5.02 -2.59 19.43
C ALA A 31 4.57 -1.39 20.28
N PHE A 32 3.54 -0.68 19.82
CA PHE A 32 2.88 0.42 20.54
C PHE A 32 1.43 0.53 20.09
N MET A 33 0.64 1.29 20.84
CA MET A 33 -0.78 1.53 20.56
C MET A 33 -1.03 3.03 20.43
N GLY A 34 -1.79 3.40 19.38
CA GLY A 34 -2.19 4.78 19.12
C GLY A 34 -1.08 5.67 18.58
N THR A 35 -1.46 6.88 18.21
CA THR A 35 -0.53 7.91 17.72
C THR A 35 -0.04 8.75 18.89
N PRO A 36 1.25 9.10 18.98
CA PRO A 36 1.74 10.02 19.99
C PRO A 36 1.02 11.37 19.92
N THR A 37 0.54 11.87 21.05
CA THR A 37 -0.20 13.14 21.11
C THR A 37 0.69 14.35 21.38
N ASP A 38 1.93 14.13 21.76
CA ASP A 38 2.92 15.12 22.15
C ASP A 38 3.96 15.44 21.06
N MET A 39 3.85 14.79 19.91
CA MET A 39 4.73 15.07 18.78
C MET A 39 4.19 16.20 17.91
N PRO A 40 5.03 17.19 17.53
CA PRO A 40 4.63 18.18 16.55
C PRO A 40 4.43 17.51 15.19
N LEU A 41 3.19 17.51 14.71
CA LEU A 41 2.83 16.97 13.41
C LEU A 41 2.98 18.04 12.33
N GLY A 42 3.50 17.64 11.17
CA GLY A 42 3.45 18.46 9.97
C GLY A 42 1.99 18.68 9.49
N PRO A 43 1.76 19.70 8.65
CA PRO A 43 0.41 20.05 8.18
C PRO A 43 -0.22 18.98 7.27
N HIS A 44 0.58 18.10 6.75
CA HIS A 44 0.15 17.04 5.82
C HIS A 44 -0.08 15.69 6.49
N VAL A 45 0.37 15.53 7.75
CA VAL A 45 0.19 14.31 8.52
C VAL A 45 -1.27 14.15 8.93
N GLU A 46 -1.78 12.94 8.87
CA GLU A 46 -3.11 12.65 9.39
C GLU A 46 -3.20 12.95 10.88
N PRO A 47 -4.33 13.50 11.35
CA PRO A 47 -4.47 13.82 12.76
C PRO A 47 -4.42 12.55 13.63
N PRO A 48 -3.90 12.66 14.86
CA PRO A 48 -3.92 11.55 15.81
C PRO A 48 -5.35 11.06 16.04
N SER A 49 -5.50 9.76 16.20
CA SER A 49 -6.78 9.14 16.54
C SER A 49 -6.60 8.17 17.69
N ASP A 50 -7.48 8.30 18.67
CA ASP A 50 -7.64 7.34 19.79
C ASP A 50 -8.61 6.21 19.44
N LYS A 51 -9.25 6.29 18.27
CA LYS A 51 -10.22 5.30 17.81
C LYS A 51 -9.53 4.24 16.95
N PRO A 52 -9.85 2.97 17.17
CA PRO A 52 -9.42 1.92 16.27
C PRO A 52 -9.85 2.22 14.83
N ARG A 53 -9.00 1.91 13.88
CA ARG A 53 -9.34 2.02 12.46
C ARG A 53 -10.48 1.07 12.15
N ALA A 54 -11.50 1.56 11.42
CA ALA A 54 -12.59 0.70 10.98
C ALA A 54 -12.05 -0.42 10.07
N PRO A 55 -12.56 -1.65 10.20
CA PRO A 55 -12.12 -2.73 9.34
C PRO A 55 -12.45 -2.42 7.88
N PHE A 56 -11.52 -2.71 7.00
CA PHE A 56 -11.77 -2.63 5.56
C PHE A 56 -12.69 -3.78 5.14
N MET A 57 -13.82 -3.44 4.53
CA MET A 57 -14.82 -4.41 4.08
C MET A 57 -14.53 -4.84 2.65
N ALA A 58 -14.39 -6.12 2.41
CA ALA A 58 -14.12 -6.71 1.10
C ALA A 58 -15.15 -7.82 0.79
N PRO A 59 -15.35 -8.17 -0.49
CA PRO A 59 -16.19 -9.31 -0.83
C PRO A 59 -15.73 -10.59 -0.14
N LYS A 60 -16.69 -11.38 0.33
CA LYS A 60 -16.42 -12.64 0.99
C LYS A 60 -15.54 -13.56 0.14
N GLY A 61 -14.56 -14.16 0.79
CA GLY A 61 -13.67 -15.13 0.15
C GLY A 61 -12.50 -14.52 -0.63
N VAL A 62 -12.21 -13.22 -0.48
CA VAL A 62 -10.96 -12.63 -0.99
C VAL A 62 -9.75 -13.31 -0.33
N LYS A 63 -8.66 -13.39 -1.08
CA LYS A 63 -7.41 -14.03 -0.64
C LYS A 63 -6.23 -13.11 -0.90
N ASN A 64 -5.20 -13.23 -0.08
CA ASN A 64 -3.91 -12.61 -0.36
C ASN A 64 -3.30 -13.29 -1.60
N VAL A 65 -3.10 -12.53 -2.66
CA VAL A 65 -2.51 -13.01 -3.93
C VAL A 65 -1.06 -12.57 -4.10
N ALA A 66 -0.55 -11.77 -3.18
CA ALA A 66 0.84 -11.31 -3.18
C ALA A 66 1.77 -12.26 -2.40
N GLU A 67 1.22 -13.11 -1.52
CA GLU A 67 2.02 -13.99 -0.67
C GLU A 67 2.89 -14.94 -1.50
N GLY A 68 4.19 -14.94 -1.19
CA GLY A 68 5.20 -15.75 -1.86
C GLY A 68 5.50 -15.34 -3.31
N LYS A 69 4.99 -14.18 -3.77
CA LYS A 69 5.25 -13.68 -5.12
C LYS A 69 6.64 -13.07 -5.25
N LYS A 70 7.14 -13.11 -6.48
CA LYS A 70 8.44 -12.53 -6.81
C LYS A 70 8.44 -11.02 -6.60
N VAL A 71 9.45 -10.55 -5.90
CA VAL A 71 9.68 -9.13 -5.63
C VAL A 71 10.95 -8.68 -6.33
N THR A 72 10.90 -7.49 -6.90
CA THR A 72 12.05 -6.78 -7.48
C THR A 72 12.14 -5.37 -6.90
N SER A 73 13.31 -4.77 -6.95
CA SER A 73 13.55 -3.43 -6.43
C SER A 73 14.58 -2.69 -7.27
N SER A 74 14.51 -1.36 -7.24
CA SER A 74 15.58 -0.49 -7.75
C SER A 74 16.87 -0.66 -6.96
N ASP A 75 16.78 -0.89 -5.66
CA ASP A 75 17.92 -1.21 -4.81
C ASP A 75 18.29 -2.68 -4.96
N LYS A 76 19.48 -2.93 -5.50
CA LYS A 76 19.98 -4.30 -5.74
C LYS A 76 20.66 -4.91 -4.53
N ASN A 77 20.99 -4.11 -3.52
CA ASN A 77 21.70 -4.55 -2.33
C ASN A 77 21.09 -3.85 -1.11
N PRO A 78 19.91 -4.22 -0.65
CA PRO A 78 19.30 -3.65 0.54
C PRO A 78 20.25 -3.61 1.75
N ILE A 79 20.07 -2.63 2.61
CA ILE A 79 20.88 -2.49 3.84
C ILE A 79 20.62 -3.68 4.77
N THR A 80 19.36 -4.08 4.87
CA THR A 80 18.91 -5.18 5.75
C THR A 80 17.79 -5.96 5.06
N GLY A 81 17.76 -7.25 5.31
CA GLY A 81 16.74 -8.16 4.83
C GLY A 81 16.87 -8.51 3.34
N GLU A 82 16.00 -9.41 2.91
CA GLU A 82 15.91 -9.87 1.54
C GLU A 82 14.55 -9.50 0.94
N LEU A 83 14.48 -9.23 -0.36
CA LEU A 83 13.24 -8.81 -1.02
C LEU A 83 12.08 -9.80 -0.86
N SER A 84 12.36 -11.07 -0.63
CA SER A 84 11.34 -12.10 -0.34
C SER A 84 10.52 -11.81 0.92
N LEU A 85 11.07 -11.07 1.89
CA LEU A 85 10.36 -10.67 3.11
C LEU A 85 9.16 -9.75 2.83
N VAL A 86 9.13 -9.08 1.69
CA VAL A 86 8.00 -8.21 1.32
C VAL A 86 6.70 -8.97 1.13
N THR A 87 6.79 -10.26 0.77
CA THR A 87 5.62 -11.09 0.42
C THR A 87 5.56 -12.41 1.18
N ASP A 88 6.38 -12.63 2.20
CA ASP A 88 6.43 -13.90 2.97
C ASP A 88 5.26 -14.10 3.93
N GLY A 89 4.46 -13.04 4.14
CA GLY A 89 3.30 -13.05 5.04
C GLY A 89 3.64 -12.71 6.49
N ASP A 90 4.90 -12.59 6.86
CA ASP A 90 5.31 -12.03 8.15
C ASP A 90 5.10 -10.49 8.13
N LYS A 91 4.54 -9.98 9.20
CA LYS A 91 4.23 -8.55 9.39
C LYS A 91 4.81 -8.01 10.69
N GLU A 92 5.59 -8.84 11.37
CA GLU A 92 6.31 -8.40 12.56
C GLU A 92 7.36 -7.34 12.17
N SER A 93 7.65 -6.45 13.09
CA SER A 93 8.63 -5.38 12.81
C SER A 93 9.88 -5.57 13.67
N ASN A 94 10.50 -6.73 13.50
CA ASN A 94 11.82 -7.02 14.07
C ASN A 94 12.88 -7.05 12.96
N ASP A 95 14.15 -7.09 13.32
CA ASP A 95 15.29 -6.96 12.40
C ASP A 95 15.33 -8.03 11.28
N ASN A 96 14.54 -9.08 11.38
CA ASN A 96 14.47 -10.16 10.39
C ASN A 96 13.17 -10.16 9.57
N SER A 97 12.26 -9.22 9.82
CA SER A 97 10.91 -9.22 9.23
C SER A 97 10.70 -8.14 8.18
N PHE A 98 11.68 -7.30 7.91
CA PHE A 98 11.53 -6.22 6.93
C PHE A 98 12.76 -6.06 6.05
N VAL A 99 12.59 -5.32 4.96
CA VAL A 99 13.66 -4.92 4.04
C VAL A 99 13.93 -3.44 4.24
N GLU A 100 15.19 -3.09 4.51
CA GLU A 100 15.63 -1.70 4.55
C GLU A 100 16.40 -1.36 3.27
N LEU A 101 15.86 -0.43 2.49
CA LEU A 101 16.47 0.06 1.27
C LEU A 101 17.37 1.26 1.55
N HIS A 102 18.36 1.49 0.69
CA HIS A 102 19.18 2.68 0.77
C HIS A 102 18.34 3.94 0.58
N ARG A 103 18.73 5.00 1.28
CA ARG A 103 18.11 6.33 1.13
C ARG A 103 18.22 6.80 -0.31
N ARG A 104 17.12 7.19 -0.89
CA ARG A 104 16.84 7.85 -2.18
C ARG A 104 15.43 7.44 -2.61
N THR A 105 14.94 7.97 -3.69
CA THR A 105 13.74 7.43 -4.34
C THR A 105 14.02 5.99 -4.76
N GLN A 106 13.30 5.06 -4.17
CA GLN A 106 13.40 3.63 -4.44
C GLN A 106 12.01 3.09 -4.80
N TRP A 107 11.97 2.00 -5.53
CA TRP A 107 10.73 1.27 -5.77
C TRP A 107 10.89 -0.22 -5.45
N VAL A 108 9.79 -0.80 -5.04
CA VAL A 108 9.62 -2.24 -4.85
C VAL A 108 8.42 -2.69 -5.68
N GLN A 109 8.58 -3.74 -6.45
CA GLN A 109 7.55 -4.27 -7.34
C GLN A 109 7.28 -5.74 -7.04
N VAL A 110 6.00 -6.06 -6.89
CA VAL A 110 5.51 -7.44 -6.73
C VAL A 110 4.87 -7.89 -8.03
N ASP A 111 5.37 -8.97 -8.62
CA ASP A 111 4.77 -9.57 -9.80
C ASP A 111 3.68 -10.59 -9.38
N LEU A 112 2.43 -10.27 -9.65
CA LEU A 112 1.31 -11.15 -9.37
C LEU A 112 1.14 -12.28 -10.40
N GLU A 113 2.00 -12.31 -11.45
CA GLU A 113 2.05 -13.36 -12.52
C GLU A 113 0.84 -13.36 -13.45
N LYS A 114 -0.28 -12.79 -13.04
CA LYS A 114 -1.50 -12.66 -13.84
C LYS A 114 -2.37 -11.51 -13.35
N ARG A 115 -3.36 -11.16 -14.15
CA ARG A 115 -4.33 -10.13 -13.79
C ARG A 115 -5.28 -10.61 -12.71
N TYR A 116 -5.51 -9.75 -11.73
CA TYR A 116 -6.47 -9.94 -10.66
C TYR A 116 -7.38 -8.73 -10.54
N LYS A 117 -8.59 -8.95 -10.05
CA LYS A 117 -9.42 -7.89 -9.51
C LYS A 117 -8.97 -7.64 -8.08
N ILE A 118 -8.15 -6.62 -7.90
CA ILE A 118 -7.63 -6.23 -6.59
C ILE A 118 -8.73 -5.46 -5.85
N HIS A 119 -9.03 -5.86 -4.61
CA HIS A 119 -10.00 -5.21 -3.75
C HIS A 119 -9.33 -4.36 -2.66
N ALA A 120 -8.15 -4.73 -2.24
CA ALA A 120 -7.33 -4.00 -1.28
C ALA A 120 -5.85 -4.23 -1.54
N ILE A 121 -5.04 -3.26 -1.20
CA ILE A 121 -3.60 -3.38 -1.02
C ILE A 121 -3.33 -2.93 0.40
N VAL A 122 -2.62 -3.74 1.16
CA VAL A 122 -2.23 -3.38 2.53
C VAL A 122 -0.73 -3.48 2.62
N LEU A 123 -0.11 -2.38 3.03
CA LEU A 123 1.33 -2.26 3.23
C LEU A 123 1.63 -2.25 4.72
N TRP A 124 2.73 -2.87 5.08
CA TRP A 124 3.38 -2.69 6.37
C TRP A 124 4.79 -2.17 6.13
N HIS A 125 5.06 -0.99 6.65
CA HIS A 125 6.41 -0.52 6.84
C HIS A 125 6.90 -0.93 8.23
N ALA A 126 8.16 -0.64 8.55
CA ALA A 126 8.66 -0.86 9.90
C ALA A 126 7.82 -0.04 10.90
N HIS A 127 7.28 -0.71 11.92
CA HIS A 127 6.37 -0.14 12.91
C HIS A 127 6.78 -0.47 14.35
N ASN A 128 8.05 -0.76 14.56
CA ASN A 128 8.63 -1.00 15.88
C ASN A 128 8.93 0.30 16.65
N THR A 129 8.91 1.44 15.96
CA THR A 129 9.06 2.78 16.52
C THR A 129 8.07 3.73 15.86
N TRP A 130 7.78 4.86 16.51
CA TRP A 130 6.92 5.88 15.92
C TRP A 130 7.62 6.59 14.77
N GLN A 131 7.12 6.37 13.56
CA GLN A 131 7.65 6.97 12.35
C GLN A 131 6.50 7.49 11.49
N VAL A 132 6.69 8.67 10.91
CA VAL A 132 5.81 9.20 9.86
C VAL A 132 6.35 8.75 8.52
N TYR A 133 5.48 8.16 7.71
CA TYR A 133 5.80 7.80 6.34
C TYR A 133 5.26 8.86 5.39
N HIS A 134 6.16 9.46 4.64
CA HIS A 134 5.91 10.44 3.60
C HIS A 134 6.53 9.96 2.27
N ASP A 135 6.15 10.59 1.17
CA ASP A 135 6.62 10.26 -0.18
C ASP A 135 6.36 8.81 -0.58
N VAL A 136 5.28 8.25 -0.03
CA VAL A 136 4.82 6.89 -0.38
C VAL A 136 3.87 6.98 -1.55
N ILE A 137 4.15 6.18 -2.59
CA ILE A 137 3.31 6.09 -3.79
C ILE A 137 2.99 4.63 -4.05
N VAL A 138 1.71 4.31 -4.17
CA VAL A 138 1.22 2.97 -4.52
C VAL A 138 0.62 3.00 -5.89
N GLN A 139 1.16 2.19 -6.78
CA GLN A 139 0.75 2.08 -8.17
C GLN A 139 0.43 0.64 -8.55
N VAL A 140 -0.42 0.49 -9.53
CA VAL A 140 -0.71 -0.80 -10.17
C VAL A 140 -0.65 -0.63 -11.69
N SER A 141 -0.18 -1.66 -12.39
CA SER A 141 -0.18 -1.72 -13.85
C SER A 141 -0.30 -3.17 -14.32
N ASP A 142 -0.80 -3.36 -15.53
CA ASP A 142 -0.67 -4.61 -16.27
C ASP A 142 0.64 -4.67 -17.07
N ASP A 143 1.36 -3.55 -17.14
CA ASP A 143 2.66 -3.43 -17.78
C ASP A 143 3.78 -3.60 -16.74
N PRO A 144 4.64 -4.63 -16.87
CA PRO A 144 5.70 -4.88 -15.89
C PRO A 144 6.76 -3.78 -15.84
N ASP A 145 6.87 -2.96 -16.89
CA ASP A 145 7.82 -1.86 -16.94
C ASP A 145 7.23 -0.54 -16.39
N PHE A 146 5.95 -0.54 -16.01
CA PHE A 146 5.22 0.61 -15.48
C PHE A 146 5.31 1.85 -16.38
N ILE A 147 5.25 1.65 -17.71
CA ILE A 147 5.24 2.72 -18.71
C ILE A 147 3.81 3.05 -19.12
N GLU A 148 3.00 1.99 -19.37
CA GLU A 148 1.64 2.15 -19.85
C GLU A 148 0.61 1.66 -18.82
N GLY A 149 -0.59 2.26 -18.85
CA GLY A 149 -1.71 1.81 -18.03
C GLY A 149 -1.50 1.93 -16.52
N VAL A 150 -0.51 2.70 -16.08
CA VAL A 150 -0.20 2.88 -14.65
C VAL A 150 -1.33 3.64 -13.97
N LYS A 151 -1.80 3.10 -12.85
CA LYS A 151 -2.79 3.73 -11.98
C LYS A 151 -2.18 3.99 -10.61
N THR A 152 -2.10 5.24 -10.22
CA THR A 152 -1.74 5.63 -8.86
C THR A 152 -2.97 5.50 -7.97
N LEU A 153 -2.86 4.69 -6.93
CA LEU A 153 -3.92 4.43 -5.97
C LEU A 153 -3.76 5.26 -4.70
N TYR A 154 -2.54 5.60 -4.37
CA TYR A 154 -2.17 6.41 -3.22
C TYR A 154 -0.92 7.21 -3.56
N ASN A 155 -0.85 8.47 -3.14
CA ASN A 155 0.33 9.31 -3.31
C ASN A 155 0.31 10.42 -2.25
N ASN A 156 1.25 10.38 -1.30
CA ASN A 156 1.46 11.42 -0.30
C ASN A 156 2.79 12.19 -0.48
N ASP A 157 3.39 12.10 -1.67
CA ASP A 157 4.55 12.91 -2.09
C ASP A 157 4.09 14.34 -2.43
N ILE A 158 3.98 15.18 -1.44
CA ILE A 158 3.36 16.51 -1.54
C ILE A 158 4.23 17.49 -2.33
N ASP A 159 5.54 17.35 -2.28
CA ASP A 159 6.49 18.23 -2.96
C ASP A 159 6.96 17.69 -4.32
N ASN A 160 6.46 16.51 -4.71
CA ASN A 160 6.86 15.81 -5.93
C ASN A 160 8.36 15.49 -5.98
N SER A 161 8.96 15.19 -4.85
CA SER A 161 10.38 14.84 -4.76
C SER A 161 10.73 13.55 -5.50
N SER A 162 9.77 12.65 -5.66
CA SER A 162 9.91 11.42 -6.45
C SER A 162 9.80 11.62 -7.96
N GLY A 163 9.26 12.75 -8.41
CA GLY A 163 8.99 13.02 -9.83
C GLY A 163 7.77 12.27 -10.40
N GLN A 164 6.94 11.65 -9.54
CA GLN A 164 5.75 10.86 -9.94
C GLN A 164 4.44 11.66 -9.86
N GLY A 165 4.53 12.96 -9.69
CA GLY A 165 3.39 13.88 -9.54
C GLY A 165 3.11 14.23 -8.10
N ILE A 166 2.50 15.42 -7.90
CA ILE A 166 2.18 15.96 -6.58
C ILE A 166 1.09 15.10 -5.93
N GLY A 167 1.40 14.61 -4.73
CA GLY A 167 0.50 13.83 -3.91
C GLY A 167 -0.63 14.66 -3.29
N LYS A 168 -1.73 13.98 -2.95
CA LYS A 168 -2.91 14.59 -2.30
C LYS A 168 -3.33 13.82 -1.05
N ASP A 169 -2.74 12.66 -0.83
CA ASP A 169 -3.04 11.82 0.31
C ASP A 169 -2.26 12.29 1.53
N LYS A 170 -2.69 11.89 2.72
CA LYS A 170 -2.07 12.28 3.96
C LYS A 170 -0.84 11.42 4.26
N GLU A 171 0.19 12.05 4.78
CA GLU A 171 1.26 11.37 5.49
C GLU A 171 0.69 10.69 6.74
N TYR A 172 1.30 9.61 7.20
CA TYR A 172 0.74 8.81 8.27
C TYR A 172 1.80 8.22 9.21
N PHE A 173 1.36 7.95 10.42
CA PHE A 173 2.09 7.06 11.31
C PHE A 173 1.81 5.61 10.93
N GLU A 174 2.86 4.83 10.78
CA GLU A 174 2.72 3.40 10.60
C GLU A 174 2.46 2.74 11.95
N ASP A 175 1.60 1.76 11.94
CA ASP A 175 1.29 0.93 13.08
C ASP A 175 1.12 -0.54 12.68
N TYR A 176 0.89 -1.40 13.65
CA TYR A 176 0.73 -2.84 13.44
C TYR A 176 -0.44 -3.23 12.52
N GLN A 177 -1.35 -2.31 12.21
CA GLN A 177 -2.51 -2.59 11.35
C GLN A 177 -2.18 -2.49 9.85
N GLY A 178 -1.04 -1.89 9.48
CA GLY A 178 -0.67 -1.61 8.10
C GLY A 178 -1.50 -0.48 7.48
N ARG A 179 -1.26 -0.20 6.21
CA ARG A 179 -1.94 0.85 5.42
C ARG A 179 -2.45 0.32 4.09
#